data_d17637f8bee1c049c0a3ef0ff17c8f30
#
_entry.id   d17637f8bee1c049c0a3ef0ff17c8f30
#
_cell.length_a   1.000
_cell.length_b   1.000
_cell.length_c   1.000
_cell.angle_alpha   90.00
_cell.angle_beta   90.00
_cell.angle_gamma   90.00
#
_symmetry.space_group_name_H-M   'P 1'
#
loop_
_entity.id
_entity.type
_entity.pdbx_description
1 polymer ?
#
loop_
_entity_poly.entity_id
_entity_poly.type
_entity_poly.pdbx_seq_one_letter_code
_entity_poly.pdbx_strand_id
1 'polypeptide(L)'
;DTCCDKIHIVYDDFNQNDSTQPYKRFKLTYFARPLSDGIGDNGPINPRYGIYKSKISWRQAIGEETGEWVSDCSECYHNELIRDYVEDMEFIALDNEGKVLSPSPSTTSEATRNNLYKVRAVDIRLAFISEKPFFRFESREGNERQLSGFSRTIRSFSDRYLRDNVVVTVYTRNIVGQDIF
;
A
#
# COMPACT_ATOMS: atom_id res chain seq x y z
N ASP A 1 10.53 13.36 5.24
CA ASP A 1 9.38 12.45 5.18
C ASP A 1 9.19 12.05 3.74
N THR A 2 9.51 10.79 3.45
CA THR A 2 9.40 10.25 2.10
C THR A 2 8.00 9.66 1.91
N CYS A 3 7.32 9.97 0.78
CA CYS A 3 6.29 9.11 0.25
C CYS A 3 6.90 7.72 0.10
N CYS A 4 6.28 6.72 0.13
CA CYS A 4 4.94 6.24 0.34
C CYS A 4 5.08 4.96 1.14
N ASP A 5 4.02 4.54 1.81
CA ASP A 5 4.05 3.26 2.52
C ASP A 5 4.02 2.08 1.55
N LYS A 6 4.36 0.91 2.09
CA LYS A 6 4.30 -0.36 1.41
C LYS A 6 3.56 -1.36 2.29
N ILE A 7 2.62 -2.11 1.71
CA ILE A 7 1.90 -3.16 2.43
C ILE A 7 2.16 -4.53 1.80
N HIS A 8 2.29 -5.53 2.65
CA HIS A 8 2.33 -6.94 2.27
C HIS A 8 1.10 -7.64 2.82
N ILE A 9 0.38 -8.34 1.95
CA ILE A 9 -0.79 -9.16 2.29
C ILE A 9 -0.43 -10.60 1.98
N VAL A 10 -0.46 -11.47 3.00
CA VAL A 10 -0.26 -12.91 2.82
C VAL A 10 -1.63 -13.58 2.96
N TYR A 11 -1.96 -14.46 2.03
CA TYR A 11 -3.21 -15.21 2.04
C TYR A 11 -3.02 -16.59 1.42
N ASP A 12 -3.88 -17.51 1.82
CA ASP A 12 -3.96 -18.85 1.25
C ASP A 12 -5.16 -18.90 0.28
N ASP A 13 -4.93 -19.45 -0.92
CA ASP A 13 -5.95 -19.67 -1.93
C ASP A 13 -6.16 -21.17 -2.14
N PHE A 14 -7.37 -21.57 -2.50
CA PHE A 14 -7.70 -22.99 -2.68
C PHE A 14 -7.15 -23.51 -4.01
N ASN A 15 -6.37 -24.58 -3.95
CA ASN A 15 -5.79 -25.24 -5.12
C ASN A 15 -6.69 -26.37 -5.60
N GLN A 16 -7.59 -26.09 -6.52
CA GLN A 16 -8.53 -27.09 -7.08
C GLN A 16 -7.82 -28.21 -7.87
N ASN A 17 -6.60 -27.97 -8.35
CA ASN A 17 -5.91 -28.85 -9.27
C ASN A 17 -4.94 -29.81 -8.59
N ASP A 18 -4.73 -29.69 -7.27
CA ASP A 18 -3.81 -30.53 -6.53
C ASP A 18 -4.37 -30.88 -5.15
N SER A 19 -4.85 -32.12 -5.02
CA SER A 19 -5.40 -32.63 -3.75
C SER A 19 -4.31 -32.90 -2.69
N THR A 20 -3.04 -32.97 -3.09
CA THR A 20 -1.91 -33.16 -2.16
C THR A 20 -1.44 -31.85 -1.57
N GLN A 21 -1.67 -30.74 -2.26
CA GLN A 21 -1.44 -29.38 -1.79
C GLN A 21 -2.71 -28.54 -2.02
N PRO A 22 -3.72 -28.70 -1.16
CA PRO A 22 -5.04 -28.08 -1.37
C PRO A 22 -5.02 -26.55 -1.24
N TYR A 23 -3.93 -25.97 -0.76
CA TYR A 23 -3.77 -24.51 -0.61
C TYR A 23 -2.48 -24.04 -1.24
N LYS A 24 -2.56 -22.92 -1.93
CA LYS A 24 -1.42 -22.14 -2.39
C LYS A 24 -1.32 -20.87 -1.57
N ARG A 25 -0.14 -20.60 -1.01
CA ARG A 25 0.09 -19.37 -0.26
C ARG A 25 0.71 -18.30 -1.14
N PHE A 26 0.11 -17.13 -1.13
CA PHE A 26 0.56 -15.98 -1.90
C PHE A 26 0.93 -14.80 -1.00
N LYS A 27 1.86 -14.00 -1.48
CA LYS A 27 2.17 -12.69 -0.94
C LYS A 27 1.93 -11.64 -2.01
N LEU A 28 0.94 -10.78 -1.76
CA LEU A 28 0.63 -9.62 -2.58
C LEU A 28 1.27 -8.39 -1.95
N THR A 29 1.97 -7.60 -2.75
CA THR A 29 2.63 -6.38 -2.29
C THR A 29 2.11 -5.20 -3.07
N TYR A 30 1.67 -4.15 -2.37
CA TYR A 30 1.39 -2.83 -2.94
C TYR A 30 2.47 -1.86 -2.51
N PHE A 31 2.99 -1.08 -3.44
CA PHE A 31 4.07 -0.13 -3.21
C PHE A 31 4.06 0.97 -4.28
N ALA A 32 4.72 2.09 -3.98
CA ALA A 32 4.86 3.18 -4.94
C ALA A 32 6.31 3.26 -5.45
N ARG A 33 6.46 3.75 -6.69
CA ARG A 33 7.74 4.10 -7.30
C ARG A 33 7.63 5.47 -7.98
N PRO A 34 8.70 6.27 -7.97
CA PRO A 34 8.75 7.46 -8.79
C PRO A 34 8.50 7.13 -10.25
N LEU A 35 7.68 7.92 -10.91
CA LEU A 35 7.50 7.86 -12.34
C LEU A 35 8.70 8.54 -13.01
N SER A 36 9.26 7.88 -14.04
CA SER A 36 10.42 8.36 -14.78
C SER A 36 10.07 9.29 -15.94
N ASP A 37 8.81 9.57 -16.12
CA ASP A 37 8.32 10.47 -17.16
C ASP A 37 8.98 11.83 -16.95
N GLY A 38 9.90 12.11 -17.86
CA GLY A 38 10.69 13.32 -17.91
C GLY A 38 9.82 14.54 -17.67
N ILE A 39 9.85 14.98 -16.44
CA ILE A 39 9.25 16.23 -16.04
C ILE A 39 10.07 17.26 -16.79
N GLY A 40 9.54 17.76 -17.89
CA GLY A 40 10.09 18.91 -18.57
C GLY A 40 10.26 20.03 -17.55
N ASP A 41 11.14 20.98 -17.79
CA ASP A 41 11.61 22.05 -16.91
C ASP A 41 10.53 22.82 -16.13
N ASN A 42 9.26 22.51 -16.30
CA ASN A 42 8.09 23.11 -15.64
C ASN A 42 7.18 22.10 -14.91
N GLY A 43 7.66 20.89 -14.62
CA GLY A 43 6.90 19.89 -13.85
C GLY A 43 6.77 20.27 -12.36
N PRO A 44 5.89 19.59 -11.61
CA PRO A 44 5.78 19.82 -10.18
C PRO A 44 7.12 19.51 -9.50
N ILE A 45 7.49 20.35 -8.53
CA ILE A 45 8.74 20.24 -7.76
C ILE A 45 8.85 18.90 -7.02
N ASN A 46 7.70 18.25 -6.74
CA ASN A 46 7.63 16.97 -6.07
C ASN A 46 7.54 15.81 -7.06
N PRO A 47 8.26 14.70 -6.82
CA PRO A 47 8.17 13.52 -7.66
C PRO A 47 6.75 12.99 -7.66
N ARG A 48 6.28 12.58 -8.84
CA ARG A 48 5.04 11.83 -9.00
C ARG A 48 5.35 10.35 -8.83
N TYR A 49 4.40 9.61 -8.32
CA TYR A 49 4.53 8.18 -8.10
C TYR A 49 3.49 7.40 -8.90
N GLY A 50 3.86 6.18 -9.27
CA GLY A 50 2.92 5.15 -9.69
C GLY A 50 2.74 4.14 -8.57
N ILE A 51 1.51 3.65 -8.36
CA ILE A 51 1.21 2.53 -7.49
C ILE A 51 1.33 1.25 -8.28
N TYR A 52 2.12 0.33 -7.77
CA TYR A 52 2.37 -0.97 -8.36
C TYR A 52 1.92 -2.09 -7.43
N LYS A 53 1.59 -3.22 -8.01
CA LYS A 53 1.39 -4.48 -7.28
C LYS A 53 2.34 -5.56 -7.81
N SER A 54 2.71 -6.48 -6.90
CA SER A 54 3.44 -7.71 -7.23
C SER A 54 2.84 -8.87 -6.47
N LYS A 55 2.74 -10.04 -7.09
CA LYS A 55 2.25 -11.28 -6.48
C LYS A 55 3.31 -12.36 -6.64
N ILE A 56 3.67 -13.00 -5.53
CA ILE A 56 4.61 -14.12 -5.47
C ILE A 56 3.98 -15.27 -4.68
N SER A 57 4.42 -16.50 -4.94
CA SER A 57 3.92 -17.72 -4.30
C SER A 57 4.93 -18.28 -3.30
N TRP A 58 4.43 -18.91 -2.25
CA TRP A 58 5.24 -19.73 -1.36
C TRP A 58 5.42 -21.11 -1.96
N ARG A 59 6.67 -21.58 -2.05
CA ARG A 59 7.00 -22.94 -2.47
C ARG A 59 7.80 -23.63 -1.37
N GLN A 60 7.38 -24.82 -1.02
CA GLN A 60 8.09 -25.70 -0.10
C GLN A 60 8.29 -27.02 -0.80
N ALA A 61 9.53 -27.48 -0.91
CA ALA A 61 9.83 -28.79 -1.46
C ALA A 61 9.35 -29.91 -0.52
N ILE A 62 8.90 -31.02 -1.09
CA ILE A 62 8.43 -32.16 -0.32
C ILE A 62 9.59 -32.70 0.54
N GLY A 63 9.38 -32.73 1.86
CA GLY A 63 10.39 -33.21 2.83
C GLY A 63 11.33 -32.12 3.36
N GLU A 64 11.20 -30.87 2.92
CA GLU A 64 11.92 -29.74 3.50
C GLU A 64 11.11 -29.04 4.60
N GLU A 65 11.77 -28.66 5.70
CA GLU A 65 11.14 -27.89 6.78
C GLU A 65 10.95 -26.40 6.43
N THR A 66 11.71 -25.91 5.46
CA THR A 66 11.72 -24.51 5.05
C THR A 66 11.26 -24.35 3.61
N GLY A 67 10.52 -23.29 3.34
CA GLY A 67 10.12 -22.92 1.98
C GLY A 67 10.64 -21.53 1.62
N GLU A 68 10.41 -21.12 0.40
CA GLU A 68 10.82 -19.83 -0.14
C GLU A 68 9.70 -19.12 -0.92
N TRP A 69 9.81 -17.80 -1.02
CA TRP A 69 8.94 -17.01 -1.87
C TRP A 69 9.49 -16.98 -3.29
N VAL A 70 8.71 -17.49 -4.23
CA VAL A 70 9.09 -17.60 -5.65
C VAL A 70 8.19 -16.74 -6.54
N SER A 71 8.75 -16.29 -7.63
CA SER A 71 8.10 -15.39 -8.58
C SER A 71 7.75 -16.05 -9.91
N ASP A 72 8.14 -17.29 -10.12
CA ASP A 72 8.01 -18.06 -11.36
C ASP A 72 6.73 -18.89 -11.44
N CYS A 73 5.65 -18.47 -10.79
CA CYS A 73 4.36 -19.15 -10.87
C CYS A 73 3.47 -18.54 -11.97
N SER A 74 2.53 -19.37 -12.51
CA SER A 74 1.60 -18.93 -13.56
C SER A 74 0.67 -17.78 -13.16
N GLU A 75 0.42 -17.62 -11.85
CA GLU A 75 -0.41 -16.58 -11.28
C GLU A 75 0.42 -15.41 -10.70
N CYS A 76 1.77 -15.52 -10.78
CA CYS A 76 2.66 -14.50 -10.29
C CYS A 76 2.80 -13.35 -11.28
N TYR A 77 3.01 -12.15 -10.78
CA TYR A 77 3.30 -10.97 -11.58
C TYR A 77 4.17 -9.98 -10.81
N HIS A 78 4.91 -9.18 -11.55
CA HIS A 78 5.83 -8.21 -11.00
C HIS A 78 5.53 -6.81 -11.50
N ASN A 79 5.54 -5.84 -10.57
CA ASN A 79 5.51 -4.42 -10.90
C ASN A 79 4.38 -4.03 -11.87
N GLU A 80 3.21 -4.64 -11.72
CA GLU A 80 2.04 -4.26 -12.50
C GLU A 80 1.54 -2.89 -12.03
N LEU A 81 1.55 -1.90 -12.91
CA LEU A 81 1.05 -0.56 -12.61
C LEU A 81 -0.46 -0.61 -12.43
N ILE A 82 -0.93 -0.09 -11.28
CA ILE A 82 -2.35 0.04 -10.98
C ILE A 82 -2.83 1.46 -11.28
N ARG A 83 -2.07 2.44 -10.81
CA ARG A 83 -2.42 3.84 -10.91
C ARG A 83 -1.17 4.71 -10.95
N ASP A 84 -1.16 5.68 -11.82
CA ASP A 84 -0.19 6.75 -11.94
C ASP A 84 -0.66 8.05 -11.26
N TYR A 85 0.16 9.06 -11.29
CA TYR A 85 -0.12 10.40 -10.75
C TYR A 85 -0.54 10.38 -9.28
N VAL A 86 0.17 9.61 -8.48
CA VAL A 86 0.02 9.57 -7.03
C VAL A 86 1.01 10.51 -6.38
N GLU A 87 0.55 11.30 -5.43
CA GLU A 87 1.37 12.22 -4.61
C GLU A 87 1.82 11.55 -3.31
N ASP A 88 0.92 10.76 -2.69
CA ASP A 88 1.20 10.02 -1.46
C ASP A 88 0.28 8.80 -1.29
N MET A 89 0.78 7.82 -0.54
CA MET A 89 0.06 6.60 -0.17
C MET A 89 0.42 6.21 1.26
N GLU A 90 -0.59 6.00 2.11
CA GLU A 90 -0.43 5.61 3.50
C GLU A 90 -1.37 4.44 3.85
N PHE A 91 -0.87 3.50 4.65
CA PHE A 91 -1.65 2.39 5.19
C PHE A 91 -1.67 2.48 6.72
N ILE A 92 -2.86 2.55 7.31
CA ILE A 92 -3.05 2.62 8.75
C ILE A 92 -3.81 1.39 9.20
N ALA A 93 -3.18 0.55 10.01
CA ALA A 93 -3.79 -0.63 10.58
C ALA A 93 -4.66 -0.27 11.80
N LEU A 94 -5.88 -0.79 11.82
CA LEU A 94 -6.88 -0.57 12.86
C LEU A 94 -7.23 -1.89 13.55
N ASP A 95 -7.51 -1.81 14.86
CA ASP A 95 -8.04 -2.93 15.65
C ASP A 95 -9.56 -3.09 15.51
N ASN A 96 -10.16 -3.95 16.34
CA ASN A 96 -11.60 -4.21 16.36
C ASN A 96 -12.44 -3.02 16.90
N GLU A 97 -11.81 -2.07 17.58
CA GLU A 97 -12.46 -0.85 18.08
C GLU A 97 -12.24 0.34 17.11
N GLY A 98 -11.55 0.12 16.00
CA GLY A 98 -11.18 1.17 15.05
C GLY A 98 -10.02 2.05 15.52
N LYS A 99 -9.27 1.63 16.53
CA LYS A 99 -8.08 2.35 17.01
C LYS A 99 -6.86 2.02 16.16
N VAL A 100 -6.03 3.01 15.94
CA VAL A 100 -4.76 2.85 15.24
C VAL A 100 -3.81 1.97 16.06
N LEU A 101 -3.29 0.91 15.45
CA LEU A 101 -2.31 0.04 16.07
C LEU A 101 -0.94 0.72 16.12
N SER A 102 -0.42 0.87 17.34
CA SER A 102 0.91 1.43 17.59
C SER A 102 1.70 0.49 18.52
N PRO A 103 2.93 0.12 18.17
CA PRO A 103 3.62 0.39 16.91
C PRO A 103 2.94 -0.26 15.71
N SER A 104 3.19 0.26 14.50
CA SER A 104 2.63 -0.30 13.27
C SER A 104 2.95 -1.79 13.13
N PRO A 105 1.98 -2.63 12.69
CA PRO A 105 2.19 -4.06 12.52
C PRO A 105 3.33 -4.37 11.54
N SER A 106 4.26 -5.23 11.94
CA SER A 106 5.34 -5.69 11.08
C SER A 106 5.93 -7.00 11.60
N THR A 107 6.86 -7.61 10.85
CA THR A 107 7.57 -8.81 11.26
C THR A 107 8.92 -8.53 11.94
N THR A 108 9.28 -7.27 12.15
CA THR A 108 10.63 -6.84 12.56
C THR A 108 10.91 -7.05 14.05
N SER A 109 9.89 -7.00 14.90
CA SER A 109 10.02 -7.20 16.35
C SER A 109 8.83 -7.98 16.90
N GLU A 110 8.96 -8.49 18.13
CA GLU A 110 7.85 -9.19 18.80
C GLU A 110 6.64 -8.28 19.01
N ALA A 111 6.85 -7.05 19.48
CA ALA A 111 5.77 -6.09 19.73
C ALA A 111 4.98 -5.77 18.46
N THR A 112 5.67 -5.51 17.34
CA THR A 112 5.03 -5.23 16.05
C THR A 112 4.37 -6.48 15.46
N ARG A 113 4.93 -7.67 15.70
CA ARG A 113 4.38 -8.96 15.26
C ARG A 113 3.09 -9.30 15.98
N ASN A 114 3.00 -9.03 17.30
CA ASN A 114 1.78 -9.22 18.06
C ASN A 114 0.64 -8.32 17.56
N ASN A 115 0.96 -7.14 17.04
CA ASN A 115 -0.04 -6.26 16.45
C ASN A 115 -0.56 -6.76 15.10
N LEU A 116 0.17 -7.62 14.36
CA LEU A 116 -0.36 -8.24 13.14
C LEU A 116 -1.65 -9.03 13.38
N TYR A 117 -1.75 -9.72 14.52
CA TYR A 117 -2.94 -10.52 14.87
C TYR A 117 -4.13 -9.67 15.33
N LYS A 118 -3.90 -8.39 15.65
CA LYS A 118 -4.95 -7.45 16.08
C LYS A 118 -5.57 -6.67 14.92
N VAL A 119 -4.99 -6.72 13.72
CA VAL A 119 -5.50 -5.98 12.55
C VAL A 119 -6.89 -6.50 12.19
N ARG A 120 -7.88 -5.62 12.16
CA ARG A 120 -9.25 -5.91 11.71
C ARG A 120 -9.66 -5.08 10.51
N ALA A 121 -9.05 -3.92 10.35
CA ALA A 121 -9.24 -3.09 9.18
C ALA A 121 -7.93 -2.37 8.83
N VAL A 122 -7.87 -1.89 7.61
CA VAL A 122 -6.78 -1.03 7.13
C VAL A 122 -7.41 0.17 6.44
N ASP A 123 -7.07 1.37 6.91
CA ASP A 123 -7.33 2.59 6.18
C ASP A 123 -6.26 2.75 5.10
N ILE A 124 -6.71 2.85 3.87
CA ILE A 124 -5.88 3.15 2.71
C ILE A 124 -6.12 4.61 2.36
N ARG A 125 -5.11 5.42 2.48
CA ARG A 125 -5.14 6.85 2.18
C ARG A 125 -4.30 7.12 0.96
N LEU A 126 -4.91 7.74 -0.05
CA LEU A 126 -4.27 8.04 -1.33
C LEU A 126 -4.45 9.52 -1.63
N ALA A 127 -3.37 10.18 -2.00
CA ALA A 127 -3.40 11.51 -2.58
C ALA A 127 -3.04 11.42 -4.06
N PHE A 128 -3.87 11.99 -4.89
CA PHE A 128 -3.68 12.08 -6.34
C PHE A 128 -3.29 13.48 -6.74
N ILE A 129 -2.56 13.59 -7.84
CA ILE A 129 -2.21 14.84 -8.50
C ILE A 129 -2.68 14.80 -9.95
N SER A 130 -3.18 15.91 -10.47
CA SER A 130 -3.60 16.00 -11.87
C SER A 130 -2.39 15.85 -12.81
N GLU A 131 -2.59 15.19 -13.94
CA GLU A 131 -1.56 15.05 -14.99
C GLU A 131 -1.09 16.40 -15.53
N LYS A 132 -2.05 17.31 -15.73
CA LYS A 132 -1.82 18.65 -16.29
C LYS A 132 -2.14 19.74 -15.28
N PRO A 133 -1.54 20.92 -15.42
CA PRO A 133 -1.92 22.07 -14.63
C PRO A 133 -3.43 22.36 -14.73
N PHE A 134 -4.11 22.37 -13.58
CA PHE A 134 -5.55 22.62 -13.49
C PHE A 134 -5.86 24.08 -13.24
N PHE A 135 -5.06 24.74 -12.41
CA PHE A 135 -5.25 26.14 -12.08
C PHE A 135 -4.54 27.06 -13.07
N ARG A 136 -5.17 28.18 -13.40
CA ARG A 136 -4.59 29.16 -14.32
C ARG A 136 -3.33 29.83 -13.78
N PHE A 137 -3.29 30.03 -12.46
CA PHE A 137 -2.18 30.70 -11.77
C PHE A 137 -1.70 29.85 -10.57
N GLU A 138 -0.46 30.04 -10.21
CA GLU A 138 0.07 29.55 -8.95
C GLU A 138 -0.58 30.24 -7.76
N SER A 139 -0.62 29.58 -6.59
CA SER A 139 -1.08 30.22 -5.37
C SER A 139 -0.07 31.30 -4.92
N ARG A 140 -0.58 32.38 -4.37
CA ARG A 140 0.28 33.39 -3.75
C ARG A 140 0.81 32.86 -2.43
N GLU A 141 1.97 33.39 -2.01
CA GLU A 141 2.53 33.14 -0.68
C GLU A 141 1.48 33.41 0.41
N GLY A 142 1.34 32.49 1.35
CA GLY A 142 0.32 32.54 2.41
C GLY A 142 -1.07 32.00 2.01
N ASN A 143 -1.28 31.62 0.74
CA ASN A 143 -2.52 31.01 0.24
C ASN A 143 -2.26 29.69 -0.50
N GLU A 144 -1.25 28.92 -0.03
CA GLU A 144 -0.92 27.64 -0.60
C GLU A 144 -2.06 26.62 -0.39
N ARG A 145 -2.23 25.75 -1.36
CA ARG A 145 -3.14 24.60 -1.24
C ARG A 145 -2.50 23.54 -0.35
N GLN A 146 -3.25 23.04 0.61
CA GLN A 146 -2.75 22.07 1.59
C GLN A 146 -3.25 20.66 1.27
N LEU A 147 -2.36 19.70 1.39
CA LEU A 147 -2.67 18.28 1.40
C LEU A 147 -2.71 17.82 2.86
N SER A 148 -3.89 17.41 3.32
CA SER A 148 -4.16 16.96 4.69
C SER A 148 -4.76 15.55 4.69
N GLY A 149 -5.00 14.99 5.88
CA GLY A 149 -5.64 13.68 6.03
C GLY A 149 -4.68 12.50 6.11
N PHE A 150 -3.37 12.76 6.10
CA PHE A 150 -2.32 11.78 6.35
C PHE A 150 -1.76 11.96 7.76
N SER A 151 -1.21 10.87 8.35
CA SER A 151 -0.53 10.93 9.65
C SER A 151 0.82 11.65 9.60
N ARG A 152 1.18 12.15 8.42
CA ARG A 152 2.41 12.89 8.12
C ARG A 152 2.19 14.39 8.23
N THR A 153 3.30 15.13 8.19
CA THR A 153 3.27 16.60 8.17
C THR A 153 2.44 17.11 6.99
N ILE A 154 1.55 18.08 7.26
CA ILE A 154 0.78 18.75 6.23
C ILE A 154 1.73 19.40 5.22
N ARG A 155 1.52 19.11 3.95
CA ARG A 155 2.31 19.69 2.86
C ARG A 155 1.53 20.80 2.18
N SER A 156 2.21 21.90 1.90
CA SER A 156 1.65 23.06 1.20
C SER A 156 2.22 23.19 -0.21
N PHE A 157 1.38 23.58 -1.15
CA PHE A 157 1.73 23.67 -2.57
C PHE A 157 1.27 24.97 -3.18
N SER A 158 2.17 25.65 -3.87
CA SER A 158 1.89 26.86 -4.64
C SER A 158 1.69 26.61 -6.13
N ASP A 159 2.02 25.41 -6.62
CA ASP A 159 1.93 25.03 -8.03
C ASP A 159 0.49 25.05 -8.58
N ARG A 160 0.33 24.77 -9.87
CA ARG A 160 -0.96 24.83 -10.58
C ARG A 160 -1.70 23.50 -10.68
N TYR A 161 -1.23 22.46 -9.99
CA TYR A 161 -1.82 21.12 -10.07
C TYR A 161 -2.94 20.95 -9.04
N LEU A 162 -3.99 20.25 -9.44
CA LEU A 162 -5.06 19.83 -8.53
C LEU A 162 -4.58 18.59 -7.75
N ARG A 163 -4.84 18.57 -6.45
CA ARG A 163 -4.65 17.41 -5.57
C ARG A 163 -5.96 17.06 -4.90
N ASP A 164 -6.19 15.75 -4.77
CA ASP A 164 -7.36 15.22 -4.10
C ASP A 164 -6.99 14.02 -3.26
N ASN A 165 -7.72 13.81 -2.16
CA ASN A 165 -7.50 12.74 -1.21
C ASN A 165 -8.66 11.76 -1.22
N VAL A 166 -8.33 10.47 -1.22
CA VAL A 166 -9.28 9.39 -1.03
C VAL A 166 -8.88 8.57 0.19
N VAL A 167 -9.84 8.29 1.05
CA VAL A 167 -9.67 7.37 2.19
C VAL A 167 -10.66 6.22 2.03
N VAL A 168 -10.16 5.00 2.07
CA VAL A 168 -10.96 3.77 1.98
C VAL A 168 -10.59 2.87 3.13
N THR A 169 -11.58 2.45 3.93
CA THR A 169 -11.39 1.45 4.97
C THR A 169 -11.73 0.06 4.44
N VAL A 170 -10.78 -0.85 4.51
CA VAL A 170 -10.91 -2.24 4.09
C VAL A 170 -10.87 -3.14 5.32
N TYR A 171 -11.92 -3.93 5.52
CA TYR A 171 -11.99 -4.91 6.60
C TYR A 171 -11.29 -6.22 6.21
N THR A 172 -10.49 -6.75 7.12
CA THR A 172 -9.80 -8.03 6.94
C THR A 172 -10.75 -9.18 7.32
N ARG A 173 -11.22 -9.93 6.33
CA ARG A 173 -12.27 -10.96 6.53
C ARG A 173 -11.76 -12.25 7.22
N ASN A 174 -10.48 -12.58 7.18
CA ASN A 174 -9.97 -13.92 7.49
C ASN A 174 -9.09 -14.01 8.73
N ILE A 175 -9.09 -13.02 9.61
CA ILE A 175 -8.42 -13.12 10.92
C ILE A 175 -9.42 -13.57 12.01
N VAL A 176 -10.58 -14.05 11.59
CA VAL A 176 -11.64 -14.56 12.48
C VAL A 176 -11.34 -16.03 12.81
N GLY A 177 -10.50 -16.25 13.79
CA GLY A 177 -10.25 -17.59 14.32
C GLY A 177 -10.12 -17.65 15.84
N GLN A 178 -10.18 -16.53 16.56
CA GLN A 178 -9.84 -16.55 17.98
C GLN A 178 -10.78 -15.82 18.94
N ASP A 179 -11.84 -15.16 18.49
CA ASP A 179 -12.72 -14.42 19.39
C ASP A 179 -14.18 -14.97 19.41
N ILE A 180 -14.32 -16.31 19.36
CA ILE A 180 -15.57 -16.97 19.70
C ILE A 180 -15.30 -17.92 20.86
N PHE A 181 -15.04 -17.32 22.04
CA PHE A 181 -15.30 -17.99 23.35
C PHE A 181 -15.40 -16.92 24.43
#